data_9afb19231217c365b5cf86492028323f
#
_entry.id   9afb19231217c365b5cf86492028323f
#
_cell.length_a   1.000
_cell.length_b   1.000
_cell.length_c   1.000
_cell.angle_alpha   90.00
_cell.angle_beta   90.00
_cell.angle_gamma   90.00
#
_symmetry.space_group_name_H-M   'P 1'
#
loop_
_entity.id
_entity.type
_entity.pdbx_description
1 polymer ?
#
loop_
_entity_poly.entity_id
_entity_poly.type
_entity_poly.pdbx_seq_one_letter_code
_entity_poly.pdbx_strand_id
1 'polypeptide(L)'
;MFREKYVRLNNYIKPSEELVNKVKNFSNEEIIKKDKKIKNIMLKPAIAIMILVMVFFSMPVLASNIPSIYNLMYLVSPKIAQYFIPIQKSCENQGIKMEVISINIHENEAQIYITMQDLIGDRIDETTDLNDSYSINRAFKCSIGHCEMIGFDNETKTATFLLSIKDIEDKKIDGEKITFIVNNFMSHKEEWNNLKLPILFENIDNAESMQVQLSGFSSTEEKYINLKREKRDDIVLVPKSNIDFGVTDMKITGIGYIDDKFHIQVSAHNNLKLDNHGELCLKNNLTNENKTSNYNLSFILGQNENRIDYTEYVFDIPKEELKNYSVYGDFVSSGLYIEGNWQVTFPLETK
;
A
#
# COMPACT_ATOMS: atom_id res chain seq x y z
N MET A 1 -4.98 3.90 14.99
CA MET A 1 -6.01 2.85 15.22
C MET A 1 -6.07 1.82 14.09
N PHE A 2 -6.13 2.19 12.79
CA PHE A 2 -6.07 1.24 11.67
C PHE A 2 -4.70 0.57 11.58
N ARG A 3 -3.60 1.33 11.61
CA ARG A 3 -2.22 0.82 11.55
C ARG A 3 -1.88 -0.12 12.72
N GLU A 4 -2.30 0.19 13.94
CA GLU A 4 -2.09 -0.70 15.09
C GLU A 4 -2.95 -1.98 15.03
N LYS A 5 -4.19 -1.87 14.50
CA LYS A 5 -5.04 -3.03 14.26
C LYS A 5 -4.47 -3.89 13.11
N TYR A 6 -3.93 -3.24 12.08
CA TYR A 6 -3.28 -3.88 10.94
C TYR A 6 -1.96 -4.55 11.35
N VAL A 7 -1.11 -3.86 12.11
CA VAL A 7 0.14 -4.43 12.66
C VAL A 7 -0.17 -5.54 13.68
N ARG A 8 -1.22 -5.41 14.50
CA ARG A 8 -1.67 -6.49 15.37
C ARG A 8 -2.17 -7.71 14.59
N LEU A 9 -2.98 -7.51 13.56
CA LEU A 9 -3.46 -8.61 12.70
C LEU A 9 -2.30 -9.29 11.97
N ASN A 10 -1.36 -8.53 11.39
CA ASN A 10 -0.18 -9.11 10.76
C ASN A 10 0.79 -9.78 11.76
N ASN A 11 0.89 -9.29 13.00
CA ASN A 11 1.68 -9.96 14.03
C ASN A 11 1.02 -11.25 14.55
N TYR A 12 -0.27 -11.48 14.28
CA TYR A 12 -0.94 -12.74 14.53
C TYR A 12 -0.73 -13.77 13.41
N ILE A 13 -0.38 -13.33 12.19
CA ILE A 13 0.02 -14.22 11.08
C ILE A 13 1.53 -14.51 11.23
N LYS A 14 1.93 -15.06 12.35
CA LYS A 14 3.27 -15.67 12.43
C LYS A 14 3.18 -17.05 11.80
N PRO A 15 4.08 -17.38 10.85
CA PRO A 15 4.17 -18.74 10.35
C PRO A 15 4.32 -19.69 11.56
N SER A 16 3.63 -20.82 11.53
CA SER A 16 3.70 -21.77 12.64
C SER A 16 5.16 -22.14 12.91
N GLU A 17 5.52 -22.36 14.18
CA GLU A 17 6.88 -22.77 14.53
C GLU A 17 7.31 -24.03 13.78
N GLU A 18 6.36 -24.88 13.41
CA GLU A 18 6.58 -26.05 12.59
C GLU A 18 7.01 -25.67 11.16
N LEU A 19 6.40 -24.64 10.56
CA LEU A 19 6.77 -24.14 9.24
C LEU A 19 8.15 -23.46 9.26
N VAL A 20 8.42 -22.66 10.29
CA VAL A 20 9.73 -22.02 10.49
C VAL A 20 10.83 -23.06 10.71
N ASN A 21 10.54 -24.10 11.51
CA ASN A 21 11.48 -25.19 11.77
C ASN A 21 11.67 -26.09 10.53
N LYS A 22 10.61 -26.35 9.74
CA LYS A 22 10.74 -27.02 8.44
C LYS A 22 11.65 -26.24 7.50
N VAL A 23 11.47 -24.92 7.36
CA VAL A 23 12.32 -24.10 6.50
C VAL A 23 13.78 -24.08 6.99
N LYS A 24 13.99 -23.95 8.31
CA LYS A 24 15.35 -24.01 8.91
C LYS A 24 16.01 -25.38 8.70
N ASN A 25 15.28 -26.47 8.86
CA ASN A 25 15.82 -27.83 8.68
C ASN A 25 16.10 -28.13 7.20
N PHE A 26 15.29 -27.61 6.25
CA PHE A 26 15.61 -27.73 4.82
C PHE A 26 16.93 -27.03 4.45
N SER A 27 17.23 -25.87 5.04
CA SER A 27 18.50 -25.18 4.77
C SER A 27 19.73 -25.93 5.34
N ASN A 28 19.56 -26.66 6.43
CA ASN A 28 20.64 -27.41 7.08
C ASN A 28 20.88 -28.79 6.44
N GLU A 29 19.87 -29.43 5.89
CA GLU A 29 20.04 -30.74 5.21
C GLU A 29 20.73 -30.63 3.84
N GLU A 30 20.66 -29.50 3.13
CA GLU A 30 21.37 -29.30 1.88
C GLU A 30 22.87 -29.01 2.06
N ILE A 31 23.29 -28.52 3.22
CA ILE A 31 24.71 -28.24 3.50
C ILE A 31 25.48 -29.53 3.81
N ILE A 32 24.81 -30.57 4.32
CA ILE A 32 25.49 -31.82 4.78
C ILE A 32 25.63 -32.88 3.66
N LYS A 33 24.97 -32.73 2.51
CA LYS A 33 24.98 -33.74 1.43
C LYS A 33 25.95 -33.46 0.25
N LYS A 34 26.85 -32.51 0.37
CA LYS A 34 27.76 -32.13 -0.75
C LYS A 34 29.18 -32.71 -0.68
N ASP A 35 29.41 -33.81 0.05
CA ASP A 35 30.66 -34.56 -0.04
C ASP A 35 30.45 -36.01 -0.52
N LYS A 36 30.07 -36.15 -1.78
CA LYS A 36 30.26 -37.41 -2.54
C LYS A 36 30.84 -37.11 -3.92
N LYS A 37 32.11 -37.53 -4.07
CA LYS A 37 32.96 -37.59 -5.25
C LYS A 37 32.18 -37.50 -6.59
N ILE A 38 32.32 -36.38 -7.26
CA ILE A 38 32.04 -36.26 -8.70
C ILE A 38 33.20 -36.95 -9.42
N LYS A 39 32.94 -38.12 -10.03
CA LYS A 39 33.83 -38.70 -11.03
C LYS A 39 33.84 -37.77 -12.24
N ASN A 40 35.03 -37.31 -12.61
CA ASN A 40 35.29 -36.51 -13.79
C ASN A 40 34.77 -37.23 -15.06
N ILE A 41 33.62 -36.83 -15.54
CA ILE A 41 33.19 -37.10 -16.88
C ILE A 41 33.71 -35.94 -17.72
N MET A 42 34.80 -36.15 -18.42
CA MET A 42 35.27 -35.22 -19.46
C MET A 42 34.23 -35.19 -20.60
N LEU A 43 33.25 -34.28 -20.49
CA LEU A 43 32.42 -33.92 -21.65
C LEU A 43 33.35 -33.18 -22.64
N LYS A 44 33.40 -33.68 -23.86
CA LYS A 44 34.19 -33.01 -24.92
C LYS A 44 33.62 -31.57 -25.07
N PRO A 45 34.49 -30.56 -25.24
CA PRO A 45 34.05 -29.16 -25.27
C PRO A 45 33.00 -28.85 -26.35
N ALA A 46 32.99 -29.62 -27.43
CA ALA A 46 31.96 -29.49 -28.47
C ALA A 46 30.55 -29.84 -28.02
N ILE A 47 30.35 -30.80 -27.09
CA ILE A 47 29.04 -31.17 -26.56
C ILE A 47 28.55 -30.08 -25.54
N ALA A 48 29.47 -29.55 -24.74
CA ALA A 48 29.16 -28.47 -23.82
C ALA A 48 28.72 -27.19 -24.57
N ILE A 49 29.39 -26.85 -25.67
CA ILE A 49 29.04 -25.72 -26.53
C ILE A 49 27.70 -25.98 -27.22
N MET A 50 27.42 -27.19 -27.67
CA MET A 50 26.16 -27.55 -28.33
C MET A 50 24.97 -27.47 -27.37
N ILE A 51 25.15 -27.90 -26.11
CA ILE A 51 24.15 -27.76 -25.06
C ILE A 51 23.91 -26.28 -24.71
N LEU A 52 24.98 -25.49 -24.62
CA LEU A 52 24.91 -24.06 -24.34
C LEU A 52 24.22 -23.30 -25.47
N VAL A 53 24.48 -23.64 -26.73
CA VAL A 53 23.81 -23.09 -27.91
C VAL A 53 22.33 -23.50 -27.95
N MET A 54 21.98 -24.76 -27.65
CA MET A 54 20.57 -25.19 -27.55
C MET A 54 19.82 -24.46 -26.43
N VAL A 55 20.46 -24.24 -25.29
CA VAL A 55 19.86 -23.45 -24.20
C VAL A 55 19.65 -21.99 -24.64
N PHE A 56 20.63 -21.38 -25.31
CA PHE A 56 20.52 -20.01 -25.82
C PHE A 56 19.46 -19.86 -26.94
N PHE A 57 19.32 -20.83 -27.84
CA PHE A 57 18.31 -20.79 -28.89
C PHE A 57 16.91 -21.22 -28.45
N SER A 58 16.78 -21.94 -27.33
CA SER A 58 15.48 -22.25 -26.74
C SER A 58 14.95 -21.15 -25.79
N MET A 59 15.82 -20.28 -25.27
CA MET A 59 15.42 -19.17 -24.42
C MET A 59 14.44 -18.19 -25.08
N PRO A 60 14.57 -17.77 -26.35
CA PRO A 60 13.60 -16.85 -26.95
C PRO A 60 12.20 -17.45 -27.09
N VAL A 61 12.09 -18.75 -27.31
CA VAL A 61 10.81 -19.46 -27.48
C VAL A 61 10.14 -19.71 -26.12
N LEU A 62 10.91 -19.95 -25.07
CA LEU A 62 10.42 -20.09 -23.71
C LEU A 62 10.13 -18.72 -23.07
N ALA A 63 10.97 -17.71 -23.32
CA ALA A 63 10.79 -16.36 -22.79
C ALA A 63 9.57 -15.63 -23.36
N SER A 64 9.12 -15.96 -24.56
CA SER A 64 7.91 -15.36 -25.16
C SER A 64 6.59 -15.89 -24.56
N ASN A 65 6.63 -16.99 -23.81
CA ASN A 65 5.46 -17.67 -23.27
C ASN A 65 5.41 -17.80 -21.74
N ILE A 66 6.48 -17.38 -21.03
CA ILE A 66 6.51 -17.43 -19.57
C ILE A 66 6.56 -16.00 -19.06
N PRO A 67 5.55 -15.55 -18.30
CA PRO A 67 5.57 -14.23 -17.70
C PRO A 67 6.86 -13.99 -16.89
N SER A 68 7.42 -12.80 -16.98
CA SER A 68 8.67 -12.41 -16.29
C SER A 68 8.65 -12.72 -14.79
N ILE A 69 7.49 -12.67 -14.18
CA ILE A 69 7.25 -12.97 -12.76
C ILE A 69 7.39 -14.47 -12.45
N TYR A 70 6.87 -15.34 -13.32
CA TYR A 70 7.08 -16.79 -13.14
C TYR A 70 8.56 -17.11 -13.17
N ASN A 71 9.32 -16.46 -14.05
CA ASN A 71 10.78 -16.54 -14.09
C ASN A 71 11.42 -15.98 -12.83
N LEU A 72 10.93 -14.85 -12.30
CA LEU A 72 11.41 -14.27 -11.06
C LEU A 72 11.12 -15.19 -9.86
N MET A 73 9.93 -15.75 -9.77
CA MET A 73 9.57 -16.75 -8.75
C MET A 73 10.44 -18.02 -8.87
N TYR A 74 10.70 -18.46 -10.10
CA TYR A 74 11.54 -19.62 -10.35
C TYR A 74 13.01 -19.37 -9.98
N LEU A 75 13.50 -18.15 -10.16
CA LEU A 75 14.85 -17.73 -9.77
C LEU A 75 14.99 -17.60 -8.25
N VAL A 76 13.95 -17.06 -7.58
CA VAL A 76 13.98 -16.83 -6.12
C VAL A 76 13.71 -18.13 -5.36
N SER A 77 12.76 -18.94 -5.81
CA SER A 77 12.42 -20.22 -5.17
C SER A 77 11.75 -21.18 -6.15
N PRO A 78 12.54 -21.99 -6.88
CA PRO A 78 11.99 -22.99 -7.81
C PRO A 78 11.00 -23.96 -7.17
N LYS A 79 11.19 -24.27 -5.89
CA LYS A 79 10.30 -25.17 -5.13
C LYS A 79 8.93 -24.53 -4.87
N ILE A 80 8.88 -23.23 -4.61
CA ILE A 80 7.61 -22.51 -4.39
C ILE A 80 6.88 -22.35 -5.73
N ALA A 81 7.57 -21.99 -6.81
CA ALA A 81 6.99 -21.85 -8.13
C ALA A 81 6.28 -23.12 -8.62
N GLN A 82 6.72 -24.32 -8.21
CA GLN A 82 6.10 -25.59 -8.57
C GLN A 82 4.68 -25.81 -8.01
N TYR A 83 4.33 -25.09 -6.95
CA TYR A 83 2.99 -25.19 -6.34
C TYR A 83 1.96 -24.27 -7.01
N PHE A 84 2.41 -23.32 -7.85
CA PHE A 84 1.52 -22.42 -8.55
C PHE A 84 1.03 -23.01 -9.86
N ILE A 85 -0.27 -22.92 -10.07
CA ILE A 85 -0.94 -23.35 -11.30
C ILE A 85 -1.01 -22.15 -12.24
N PRO A 86 -0.44 -22.21 -13.45
CA PRO A 86 -0.54 -21.13 -14.43
C PRO A 86 -1.98 -20.97 -14.92
N ILE A 87 -2.49 -19.75 -14.89
CA ILE A 87 -3.86 -19.41 -15.33
C ILE A 87 -3.83 -18.72 -16.68
N GLN A 88 -2.99 -17.70 -16.86
CA GLN A 88 -2.78 -16.94 -18.09
C GLN A 88 -4.08 -16.38 -18.70
N LYS A 89 -4.97 -15.86 -17.87
CA LYS A 89 -6.18 -15.16 -18.31
C LYS A 89 -6.02 -13.67 -18.14
N SER A 90 -6.36 -12.92 -19.16
CA SER A 90 -6.20 -11.47 -19.17
C SER A 90 -7.43 -10.75 -19.70
N CYS A 91 -7.50 -9.45 -19.37
CA CYS A 91 -8.38 -8.48 -19.98
C CYS A 91 -7.60 -7.22 -20.27
N GLU A 92 -8.13 -6.37 -21.12
CA GLU A 92 -7.56 -5.06 -21.45
C GLU A 92 -8.65 -4.00 -21.40
N ASN A 93 -8.33 -2.87 -20.81
CA ASN A 93 -9.16 -1.68 -20.83
C ASN A 93 -8.27 -0.44 -20.89
N GLN A 94 -8.58 0.50 -21.77
CA GLN A 94 -7.85 1.75 -21.97
C GLN A 94 -6.33 1.58 -22.18
N GLY A 95 -5.89 0.48 -22.82
CA GLY A 95 -4.47 0.19 -23.03
C GLY A 95 -3.72 -0.26 -21.78
N ILE A 96 -4.43 -0.60 -20.70
CA ILE A 96 -3.90 -1.31 -19.55
C ILE A 96 -4.35 -2.76 -19.62
N LYS A 97 -3.40 -3.69 -19.65
CA LYS A 97 -3.64 -5.13 -19.58
C LYS A 97 -3.56 -5.61 -18.14
N MET A 98 -4.61 -6.25 -17.65
CA MET A 98 -4.58 -7.00 -16.40
C MET A 98 -4.54 -8.51 -16.71
N GLU A 99 -3.62 -9.24 -16.08
CA GLU A 99 -3.46 -10.66 -16.30
C GLU A 99 -3.32 -11.43 -14.99
N VAL A 100 -4.11 -12.50 -14.84
CA VAL A 100 -3.93 -13.48 -13.75
C VAL A 100 -2.88 -14.48 -14.21
N ILE A 101 -1.74 -14.46 -13.57
CA ILE A 101 -0.56 -15.24 -13.93
C ILE A 101 -0.67 -16.66 -13.41
N SER A 102 -0.87 -16.78 -12.11
CA SER A 102 -0.85 -18.08 -11.44
C SER A 102 -1.58 -18.05 -10.11
N ILE A 103 -1.95 -19.22 -9.62
CA ILE A 103 -2.66 -19.42 -8.37
C ILE A 103 -2.04 -20.56 -7.56
N ASN A 104 -1.99 -20.40 -6.26
CA ASN A 104 -1.71 -21.45 -5.29
C ASN A 104 -2.86 -21.55 -4.31
N ILE A 105 -3.41 -22.75 -4.11
CA ILE A 105 -4.52 -23.00 -3.19
C ILE A 105 -4.05 -23.99 -2.13
N HIS A 106 -4.23 -23.62 -0.89
CA HIS A 106 -3.96 -24.48 0.26
C HIS A 106 -5.13 -24.41 1.24
N GLU A 107 -5.91 -25.49 1.30
CA GLU A 107 -7.10 -25.60 2.16
C GLU A 107 -8.11 -24.48 1.96
N ASN A 108 -8.23 -23.56 2.92
CA ASN A 108 -9.16 -22.41 2.95
C ASN A 108 -8.50 -21.10 2.50
N GLU A 109 -7.28 -21.16 1.97
CA GLU A 109 -6.53 -20.00 1.53
C GLU A 109 -6.12 -20.12 0.05
N ALA A 110 -6.10 -18.99 -0.66
CA ALA A 110 -5.59 -18.90 -2.03
C ALA A 110 -4.68 -17.68 -2.17
N GLN A 111 -3.57 -17.87 -2.88
CA GLN A 111 -2.64 -16.83 -3.28
C GLN A 111 -2.63 -16.72 -4.79
N ILE A 112 -2.82 -15.52 -5.34
CA ILE A 112 -3.00 -15.27 -6.76
C ILE A 112 -2.06 -14.16 -7.18
N TYR A 113 -1.22 -14.43 -8.18
CA TYR A 113 -0.37 -13.41 -8.78
C TYR A 113 -1.09 -12.78 -9.97
N ILE A 114 -1.19 -11.45 -9.92
CA ILE A 114 -1.86 -10.63 -10.92
C ILE A 114 -0.88 -9.57 -11.39
N THR A 115 -0.87 -9.30 -12.70
CA THR A 115 -0.12 -8.19 -13.25
C THR A 115 -1.04 -7.15 -13.85
N MET A 116 -0.62 -5.88 -13.76
CA MET A 116 -1.18 -4.79 -14.57
C MET A 116 -0.03 -4.15 -15.35
N GLN A 117 -0.22 -4.04 -16.67
CA GLN A 117 0.79 -3.51 -17.61
C GLN A 117 0.21 -2.35 -18.41
N ASP A 118 0.92 -1.23 -18.46
CA ASP A 118 0.59 -0.15 -19.39
C ASP A 118 1.20 -0.45 -20.77
N LEU A 119 0.33 -0.67 -21.76
CA LEU A 119 0.74 -1.03 -23.11
C LEU A 119 1.03 0.20 -23.99
N ILE A 120 0.60 1.40 -23.59
CA ILE A 120 0.62 2.59 -24.46
C ILE A 120 1.22 3.83 -23.80
N GLY A 121 1.50 3.80 -22.50
CA GLY A 121 1.94 4.97 -21.75
C GLY A 121 2.86 4.64 -20.57
N ASP A 122 2.83 5.51 -19.58
CA ASP A 122 3.64 5.49 -18.36
C ASP A 122 2.76 5.73 -17.12
N ARG A 123 1.55 5.14 -17.10
CA ARG A 123 0.55 5.34 -16.05
C ARG A 123 0.70 4.35 -14.89
N ILE A 124 1.60 3.39 -15.00
CA ILE A 124 1.91 2.38 -13.98
C ILE A 124 3.37 2.52 -13.60
N ASP A 125 3.64 2.63 -12.30
CA ASP A 125 4.97 2.76 -11.72
C ASP A 125 5.09 1.98 -10.41
N GLU A 126 6.22 2.12 -9.71
CA GLU A 126 6.48 1.49 -8.42
C GLU A 126 5.58 1.97 -7.28
N THR A 127 4.81 3.04 -7.46
CA THR A 127 3.88 3.59 -6.48
C THR A 127 2.43 3.18 -6.74
N THR A 128 2.20 2.36 -7.77
CA THR A 128 0.86 1.96 -8.20
C THR A 128 0.11 1.23 -7.09
N ASP A 129 -1.10 1.72 -6.81
CA ASP A 129 -1.95 1.22 -5.74
C ASP A 129 -3.39 1.08 -6.23
N LEU A 130 -4.01 -0.04 -5.93
CA LEU A 130 -5.40 -0.30 -6.27
C LEU A 130 -6.40 0.39 -5.35
N ASN A 131 -5.93 1.05 -4.27
CA ASN A 131 -6.72 1.88 -3.35
C ASN A 131 -8.09 1.26 -2.98
N ASP A 132 -8.08 -0.01 -2.58
CA ASP A 132 -9.31 -0.76 -2.25
C ASP A 132 -10.41 -0.76 -3.35
N SER A 133 -10.04 -0.37 -4.58
CA SER A 133 -10.96 -0.32 -5.73
C SER A 133 -11.20 -1.69 -6.37
N TYR A 134 -10.59 -2.72 -5.82
CA TYR A 134 -10.74 -4.08 -6.31
C TYR A 134 -11.87 -4.83 -5.59
N SER A 135 -12.47 -5.76 -6.29
CA SER A 135 -13.44 -6.69 -5.71
C SER A 135 -13.15 -8.13 -6.10
N ILE A 136 -13.47 -9.02 -5.16
CA ILE A 136 -13.28 -10.45 -5.28
C ILE A 136 -14.66 -11.10 -5.17
N ASN A 137 -15.19 -11.58 -6.29
CA ASN A 137 -16.49 -12.22 -6.33
C ASN A 137 -16.35 -13.73 -6.41
N ARG A 138 -16.73 -14.42 -5.33
CA ARG A 138 -16.90 -15.86 -5.24
C ARG A 138 -18.41 -16.15 -5.13
N ALA A 139 -18.94 -16.96 -6.00
CA ALA A 139 -20.38 -17.26 -6.00
C ALA A 139 -20.81 -17.91 -4.67
N PHE A 140 -21.78 -17.26 -3.99
CA PHE A 140 -22.40 -17.72 -2.73
C PHE A 140 -21.45 -17.92 -1.54
N LYS A 141 -20.28 -17.27 -1.52
CA LYS A 141 -19.29 -17.41 -0.46
C LYS A 141 -18.71 -16.03 -0.06
N CYS A 142 -18.36 -15.92 1.20
CA CYS A 142 -17.69 -14.75 1.74
C CYS A 142 -16.20 -15.04 1.95
N SER A 143 -15.35 -14.10 1.58
CA SER A 143 -13.90 -14.18 1.79
C SER A 143 -13.38 -12.85 2.34
N ILE A 144 -12.31 -12.95 3.11
CA ILE A 144 -11.43 -11.82 3.38
C ILE A 144 -10.33 -11.89 2.35
N GLY A 145 -10.07 -10.77 1.67
CA GLY A 145 -8.99 -10.66 0.70
C GLY A 145 -8.14 -9.45 0.97
N HIS A 146 -6.86 -9.56 0.60
CA HIS A 146 -5.90 -8.46 0.63
C HIS A 146 -5.09 -8.53 -0.66
N CYS A 147 -4.91 -7.37 -1.32
CA CYS A 147 -4.13 -7.24 -2.53
C CYS A 147 -3.04 -6.19 -2.29
N GLU A 148 -1.78 -6.58 -2.51
CA GLU A 148 -0.64 -5.69 -2.35
C GLU A 148 0.28 -5.77 -3.57
N MET A 149 0.90 -4.66 -3.93
CA MET A 149 1.92 -4.64 -4.97
C MET A 149 3.21 -5.21 -4.39
N ILE A 150 3.77 -6.21 -5.07
CA ILE A 150 5.00 -6.90 -4.66
C ILE A 150 6.19 -6.64 -5.57
N GLY A 151 5.98 -5.96 -6.69
CA GLY A 151 7.06 -5.62 -7.61
C GLY A 151 6.60 -4.81 -8.81
N PHE A 152 7.57 -4.10 -9.40
CA PHE A 152 7.38 -3.30 -10.61
C PHE A 152 8.55 -3.54 -11.57
N ASP A 153 8.22 -3.75 -12.84
CA ASP A 153 9.18 -3.84 -13.94
C ASP A 153 9.09 -2.56 -14.78
N ASN A 154 10.12 -1.73 -14.68
CA ASN A 154 10.18 -0.46 -15.37
C ASN A 154 10.38 -0.58 -16.88
N GLU A 155 10.95 -1.68 -17.38
CA GLU A 155 11.14 -1.88 -18.81
C GLU A 155 9.83 -2.18 -19.52
N THR A 156 8.99 -3.02 -18.89
CA THR A 156 7.70 -3.44 -19.45
C THR A 156 6.51 -2.64 -18.90
N LYS A 157 6.75 -1.71 -17.96
CA LYS A 157 5.70 -0.95 -17.25
C LYS A 157 4.64 -1.85 -16.63
N THR A 158 5.13 -2.86 -15.91
CA THR A 158 4.29 -3.91 -15.34
C THR A 158 4.39 -3.94 -13.82
N ALA A 159 3.30 -3.64 -13.14
CA ALA A 159 3.15 -3.85 -11.70
C ALA A 159 2.63 -5.27 -11.43
N THR A 160 3.16 -5.89 -10.39
CA THR A 160 2.77 -7.21 -9.93
C THR A 160 2.14 -7.13 -8.57
N PHE A 161 0.97 -7.74 -8.44
CA PHE A 161 0.19 -7.80 -7.22
C PHE A 161 0.08 -9.23 -6.72
N LEU A 162 0.13 -9.39 -5.40
CA LEU A 162 -0.24 -10.62 -4.70
C LEU A 162 -1.61 -10.43 -4.07
N LEU A 163 -2.59 -11.17 -4.56
CA LEU A 163 -3.91 -11.26 -3.97
C LEU A 163 -3.97 -12.49 -3.07
N SER A 164 -4.17 -12.27 -1.77
CA SER A 164 -4.37 -13.31 -0.78
C SER A 164 -5.85 -13.36 -0.39
N ILE A 165 -6.45 -14.54 -0.43
CA ILE A 165 -7.86 -14.76 -0.11
C ILE A 165 -7.95 -15.84 0.97
N LYS A 166 -8.83 -15.62 1.97
CA LYS A 166 -9.18 -16.59 2.97
C LYS A 166 -10.70 -16.74 3.08
N ASP A 167 -11.20 -17.97 3.10
CA ASP A 167 -12.62 -18.24 3.36
C ASP A 167 -12.96 -17.94 4.81
N ILE A 168 -14.04 -17.16 5.06
CA ILE A 168 -14.43 -16.73 6.43
C ILE A 168 -14.93 -17.90 7.28
N GLU A 169 -15.50 -18.90 6.65
CA GLU A 169 -16.04 -20.07 7.34
C GLU A 169 -15.05 -21.24 7.41
N ASP A 170 -13.79 -20.98 7.08
CA ASP A 170 -12.70 -21.97 7.01
C ASP A 170 -13.01 -23.16 6.08
N LYS A 171 -13.86 -22.96 5.08
CA LYS A 171 -14.18 -23.97 4.08
C LYS A 171 -13.09 -24.07 3.03
N LYS A 172 -12.83 -25.29 2.57
CA LYS A 172 -11.85 -25.54 1.50
C LYS A 172 -12.21 -24.77 0.23
N ILE A 173 -11.21 -24.07 -0.31
CA ILE A 173 -11.28 -23.39 -1.61
C ILE A 173 -10.85 -24.43 -2.67
N ASP A 174 -11.80 -24.95 -3.47
CA ASP A 174 -11.51 -25.89 -4.55
C ASP A 174 -12.69 -25.98 -5.50
N GLY A 175 -12.44 -26.12 -6.81
CA GLY A 175 -13.45 -26.32 -7.84
C GLY A 175 -14.37 -25.13 -8.09
N GLU A 176 -14.02 -23.94 -7.63
CA GLU A 176 -14.81 -22.73 -7.74
C GLU A 176 -14.33 -21.82 -8.88
N LYS A 177 -15.14 -20.82 -9.20
CA LYS A 177 -14.74 -19.71 -10.05
C LYS A 177 -14.68 -18.44 -9.22
N ILE A 178 -13.66 -17.66 -9.48
CA ILE A 178 -13.50 -16.34 -8.92
C ILE A 178 -13.48 -15.30 -10.04
N THR A 179 -14.09 -14.15 -9.77
CA THR A 179 -13.97 -12.98 -10.62
C THR A 179 -13.24 -11.89 -9.82
N PHE A 180 -12.11 -11.48 -10.33
CA PHE A 180 -11.35 -10.35 -9.81
C PHE A 180 -11.61 -9.13 -10.68
N ILE A 181 -11.97 -8.02 -10.05
CA ILE A 181 -12.34 -6.76 -10.71
C ILE A 181 -11.49 -5.65 -10.10
N VAL A 182 -10.95 -4.80 -10.96
CA VAL A 182 -10.31 -3.53 -10.58
C VAL A 182 -11.04 -2.40 -11.31
N ASN A 183 -11.50 -1.39 -10.59
CA ASN A 183 -12.26 -0.27 -11.16
C ASN A 183 -11.41 0.99 -11.33
N ASN A 184 -10.39 1.16 -10.53
CA ASN A 184 -9.42 2.26 -10.64
C ASN A 184 -8.12 1.87 -9.96
N PHE A 185 -7.09 2.66 -10.20
CA PHE A 185 -5.84 2.63 -9.46
C PHE A 185 -5.23 4.04 -9.38
N MET A 186 -4.35 4.23 -8.42
CA MET A 186 -3.50 5.41 -8.30
C MET A 186 -2.06 5.05 -8.56
N SER A 187 -1.28 6.02 -9.07
CA SER A 187 0.15 5.88 -9.32
C SER A 187 0.83 7.25 -9.29
N HIS A 188 2.15 7.28 -9.49
CA HIS A 188 2.93 8.52 -9.42
C HIS A 188 2.74 9.24 -8.08
N LYS A 189 2.65 8.46 -7.01
CA LYS A 189 2.58 8.98 -5.65
C LYS A 189 3.91 9.60 -5.29
N GLU A 190 3.83 10.73 -4.62
CA GLU A 190 5.00 11.41 -4.05
C GLU A 190 4.94 11.36 -2.53
N GLU A 191 6.08 11.13 -1.89
CA GLU A 191 6.20 11.06 -0.44
C GLU A 191 7.20 12.09 0.05
N TRP A 192 6.84 12.81 1.09
CA TRP A 192 7.71 13.73 1.81
C TRP A 192 7.84 13.25 3.25
N ASN A 193 9.06 12.91 3.64
CA ASN A 193 9.34 12.47 4.99
C ASN A 193 10.11 13.55 5.75
N ASN A 194 9.64 13.86 6.97
CA ASN A 194 10.25 14.84 7.85
C ASN A 194 10.43 16.23 7.19
N LEU A 195 9.44 16.64 6.39
CA LEU A 195 9.42 17.94 5.73
C LEU A 195 9.23 19.04 6.78
N LYS A 196 10.14 20.03 6.82
CA LYS A 196 9.97 21.21 7.66
C LYS A 196 8.99 22.18 7.03
N LEU A 197 7.93 22.54 7.75
CA LEU A 197 6.93 23.48 7.28
C LEU A 197 7.36 24.93 7.49
N PRO A 198 7.01 25.87 6.58
CA PRO A 198 7.38 27.27 6.65
C PRO A 198 6.49 28.06 7.64
N ILE A 199 6.38 27.54 8.87
CA ILE A 199 5.59 28.18 9.94
C ILE A 199 6.51 28.93 10.86
N LEU A 200 6.23 30.24 11.06
CA LEU A 200 6.89 31.08 12.05
C LEU A 200 5.95 31.27 13.23
N PHE A 201 6.43 30.97 14.41
CA PHE A 201 5.66 31.10 15.66
C PHE A 201 5.70 32.49 16.29
N GLU A 202 5.88 33.51 15.45
CA GLU A 202 5.84 34.92 15.91
C GLU A 202 4.39 35.41 15.89
N ASN A 203 3.91 35.94 17.02
CA ASN A 203 2.58 36.56 17.16
C ASN A 203 1.38 35.64 16.84
N ILE A 204 1.47 34.38 17.24
CA ILE A 204 0.33 33.46 17.14
C ILE A 204 -0.62 33.73 18.32
N ASP A 205 -1.80 34.22 18.00
CA ASP A 205 -2.86 34.55 18.96
C ASP A 205 -4.03 33.56 18.86
N ASN A 206 -5.09 33.83 19.61
CA ASN A 206 -6.36 33.14 19.47
C ASN A 206 -6.89 33.40 18.09
N ALA A 207 -7.24 32.31 17.39
CA ALA A 207 -7.73 32.35 16.03
C ALA A 207 -9.25 32.37 15.99
N GLU A 208 -9.81 32.88 14.89
CA GLU A 208 -11.22 32.71 14.63
C GLU A 208 -11.54 31.21 14.42
N SER A 209 -12.66 30.82 15.02
CA SER A 209 -13.11 29.43 14.97
C SER A 209 -14.53 29.32 14.41
N MET A 210 -14.87 28.14 13.90
CA MET A 210 -16.18 27.80 13.40
C MET A 210 -16.58 26.41 13.85
N GLN A 211 -17.88 26.15 13.91
CA GLN A 211 -18.42 24.82 14.19
C GLN A 211 -18.53 24.02 12.89
N VAL A 212 -18.08 22.77 12.90
CA VAL A 212 -18.16 21.86 11.75
C VAL A 212 -18.65 20.50 12.19
N GLN A 213 -19.24 19.75 11.24
CA GLN A 213 -19.48 18.33 11.40
C GLN A 213 -18.20 17.57 11.03
N LEU A 214 -17.73 16.75 11.96
CA LEU A 214 -16.52 15.94 11.73
C LEU A 214 -16.82 14.74 10.82
N SER A 215 -15.93 14.51 9.86
CA SER A 215 -15.87 13.27 9.07
C SER A 215 -14.98 12.22 9.73
N GLY A 216 -14.04 12.63 10.59
CA GLY A 216 -13.12 11.74 11.30
C GLY A 216 -12.53 12.37 12.56
N PHE A 217 -12.08 11.48 13.44
CA PHE A 217 -11.35 11.83 14.66
C PHE A 217 -10.30 10.76 14.94
N SER A 218 -9.09 11.19 15.28
CA SER A 218 -8.04 10.27 15.71
C SER A 218 -7.31 10.81 16.94
N SER A 219 -6.95 9.94 17.86
CA SER A 219 -6.12 10.22 19.03
C SER A 219 -5.44 8.95 19.52
N THR A 220 -4.26 9.09 20.08
CA THR A 220 -3.59 8.02 20.83
C THR A 220 -3.94 8.04 22.32
N GLU A 221 -4.54 9.12 22.79
CA GLU A 221 -4.88 9.32 24.21
C GLU A 221 -6.35 8.97 24.49
N GLU A 222 -6.56 8.02 25.40
CA GLU A 222 -7.90 7.51 25.75
C GLU A 222 -8.87 8.62 26.24
N LYS A 223 -8.33 9.60 26.95
CA LYS A 223 -9.14 10.75 27.45
C LYS A 223 -9.84 11.50 26.32
N TYR A 224 -9.18 11.70 25.17
CA TYR A 224 -9.75 12.39 24.02
C TYR A 224 -10.69 11.49 23.23
N ILE A 225 -10.38 10.19 23.10
CA ILE A 225 -11.26 9.20 22.44
C ILE A 225 -12.61 9.17 23.13
N ASN A 226 -12.65 9.16 24.46
CA ASN A 226 -13.88 9.10 25.22
C ASN A 226 -14.70 10.41 25.11
N LEU A 227 -14.04 11.58 25.07
CA LEU A 227 -14.70 12.86 24.90
C LEU A 227 -15.41 13.02 23.54
N LYS A 228 -14.87 12.39 22.48
CA LYS A 228 -15.34 12.58 21.09
C LYS A 228 -16.28 11.48 20.58
N ARG A 229 -16.44 10.38 21.31
CA ARG A 229 -17.31 9.25 20.89
C ARG A 229 -18.78 9.66 20.64
N GLU A 230 -19.25 10.68 21.34
CA GLU A 230 -20.66 11.10 21.31
C GLU A 230 -20.90 12.41 20.52
N LYS A 231 -19.86 13.16 20.22
CA LYS A 231 -19.98 14.46 19.53
C LYS A 231 -19.50 14.34 18.08
N ARG A 232 -20.43 14.57 17.14
CA ARG A 232 -20.09 14.68 15.70
C ARG A 232 -19.70 16.11 15.28
N ASP A 233 -20.02 17.10 16.08
CA ASP A 233 -19.68 18.51 15.83
C ASP A 233 -18.54 18.94 16.71
N ASP A 234 -17.64 19.75 16.16
CA ASP A 234 -16.54 20.34 16.90
C ASP A 234 -16.22 21.76 16.41
N ILE A 235 -15.40 22.46 17.19
CA ILE A 235 -14.92 23.78 16.86
C ILE A 235 -13.52 23.65 16.25
N VAL A 236 -13.35 24.22 15.07
CA VAL A 236 -12.10 24.21 14.31
C VAL A 236 -11.71 25.62 13.88
N LEU A 237 -10.48 25.79 13.41
CA LEU A 237 -10.05 27.05 12.82
C LEU A 237 -10.86 27.40 11.58
N VAL A 238 -11.17 28.68 11.38
CA VAL A 238 -11.70 29.17 10.10
C VAL A 238 -10.54 29.13 9.08
N PRO A 239 -10.69 28.45 7.93
CA PRO A 239 -9.64 28.39 6.91
C PRO A 239 -9.47 29.75 6.22
N LYS A 240 -8.49 30.52 6.67
CA LYS A 240 -8.20 31.87 6.16
C LYS A 240 -6.84 31.98 5.48
N SER A 241 -5.92 31.08 5.81
CA SER A 241 -4.58 31.06 5.22
C SER A 241 -4.56 30.20 3.97
N ASN A 242 -3.54 30.40 3.13
CA ASN A 242 -3.30 29.58 1.95
C ASN A 242 -1.78 29.47 1.76
N ILE A 243 -1.12 28.85 2.76
CA ILE A 243 0.34 28.73 2.77
C ILE A 243 0.74 27.46 2.05
N ASP A 244 1.49 27.65 0.96
CA ASP A 244 2.12 26.58 0.23
C ASP A 244 3.34 26.07 0.98
N PHE A 245 3.46 24.78 1.14
CA PHE A 245 4.62 24.16 1.79
C PHE A 245 5.32 23.12 0.91
N GLY A 246 5.03 23.12 -0.39
CA GLY A 246 5.71 22.33 -1.40
C GLY A 246 5.16 20.90 -1.57
N VAL A 247 4.02 20.58 -0.97
CA VAL A 247 3.30 19.32 -1.18
C VAL A 247 2.14 19.55 -2.15
N THR A 248 2.07 18.74 -3.20
CA THR A 248 1.05 18.86 -4.24
C THR A 248 -0.36 18.74 -3.65
N ASP A 249 -1.27 19.65 -4.05
CA ASP A 249 -2.68 19.68 -3.63
C ASP A 249 -2.93 19.82 -2.12
N MET A 250 -1.93 20.21 -1.33
CA MET A 250 -2.05 20.45 0.09
C MET A 250 -1.62 21.88 0.48
N LYS A 251 -2.32 22.48 1.44
CA LYS A 251 -2.04 23.84 1.95
C LYS A 251 -2.26 23.92 3.44
N ILE A 252 -1.50 24.77 4.13
CA ILE A 252 -1.81 25.16 5.50
C ILE A 252 -2.86 26.27 5.45
N THR A 253 -4.03 26.02 6.04
CA THR A 253 -5.20 26.91 5.96
C THR A 253 -5.54 27.61 7.24
N GLY A 254 -4.96 27.17 8.37
CA GLY A 254 -5.15 27.82 9.67
C GLY A 254 -4.04 27.47 10.65
N ILE A 255 -3.68 28.45 11.48
CA ILE A 255 -2.74 28.29 12.59
C ILE A 255 -3.22 29.20 13.72
N GLY A 256 -3.33 28.70 14.94
CA GLY A 256 -3.69 29.52 16.08
C GLY A 256 -4.11 28.72 17.30
N TYR A 257 -4.59 29.44 18.32
CA TYR A 257 -5.09 28.86 19.56
C TYR A 257 -6.63 28.82 19.58
N ILE A 258 -7.20 27.71 20.02
CA ILE A 258 -8.60 27.55 20.42
C ILE A 258 -8.59 26.86 21.79
N ASP A 259 -9.25 27.42 22.78
CA ASP A 259 -9.37 26.87 24.14
C ASP A 259 -8.01 26.43 24.72
N ASP A 260 -7.01 27.33 24.66
CA ASP A 260 -5.64 27.12 25.11
C ASP A 260 -4.86 25.99 24.48
N LYS A 261 -5.36 25.40 23.36
CA LYS A 261 -4.63 24.43 22.57
C LYS A 261 -4.16 25.03 21.26
N PHE A 262 -3.01 24.58 20.82
CA PHE A 262 -2.41 24.99 19.56
C PHE A 262 -2.94 24.12 18.41
N HIS A 263 -3.46 24.75 17.40
CA HIS A 263 -4.07 24.13 16.23
C HIS A 263 -3.30 24.47 14.96
N ILE A 264 -3.07 23.48 14.11
CA ILE A 264 -2.59 23.64 12.74
C ILE A 264 -3.56 22.90 11.83
N GLN A 265 -4.11 23.63 10.84
CA GLN A 265 -5.06 23.09 9.89
C GLN A 265 -4.42 22.97 8.52
N VAL A 266 -4.56 21.78 7.92
CA VAL A 266 -4.09 21.47 6.56
C VAL A 266 -5.31 21.07 5.71
N SER A 267 -5.40 21.65 4.51
CA SER A 267 -6.35 21.22 3.51
C SER A 267 -5.72 20.31 2.48
N ALA A 268 -6.49 19.37 1.96
CA ALA A 268 -6.12 18.49 0.86
C ALA A 268 -7.22 18.47 -0.20
N HIS A 269 -6.83 18.62 -1.46
CA HIS A 269 -7.73 18.47 -2.60
C HIS A 269 -7.88 17.00 -2.97
N ASN A 270 -8.84 16.31 -2.34
CA ASN A 270 -9.04 14.86 -2.55
C ASN A 270 -10.23 14.51 -3.46
N ASN A 271 -11.03 15.43 -3.87
CA ASN A 271 -12.24 15.32 -4.73
C ASN A 271 -12.77 13.87 -4.97
N LEU A 272 -12.78 13.02 -3.93
CA LEU A 272 -13.19 11.61 -3.92
C LEU A 272 -12.33 10.64 -4.76
N LYS A 273 -11.28 11.12 -5.42
CA LYS A 273 -10.46 10.32 -6.34
C LYS A 273 -9.00 10.20 -5.93
N LEU A 274 -8.55 11.06 -5.01
CA LEU A 274 -7.17 11.14 -4.57
C LEU A 274 -7.06 10.74 -3.10
N ASP A 275 -5.87 10.33 -2.69
CA ASP A 275 -5.53 9.97 -1.31
C ASP A 275 -4.37 10.84 -0.81
N ASN A 276 -4.60 12.16 -0.82
CA ASN A 276 -3.63 13.12 -0.27
C ASN A 276 -3.81 13.19 1.24
N HIS A 277 -2.78 12.87 1.98
CA HIS A 277 -2.84 12.89 3.43
C HIS A 277 -1.46 13.15 4.05
N GLY A 278 -1.43 13.42 5.34
CA GLY A 278 -0.17 13.59 6.06
C GLY A 278 -0.35 13.53 7.56
N GLU A 279 0.76 13.62 8.26
CA GLU A 279 0.80 13.74 9.72
C GLU A 279 1.78 14.84 10.11
N LEU A 280 1.44 15.61 11.15
CA LEU A 280 2.29 16.68 11.68
C LEU A 280 2.86 16.34 13.04
N CYS A 281 4.06 16.84 13.28
CA CYS A 281 4.66 16.86 14.61
C CYS A 281 5.36 18.19 14.89
N LEU A 282 5.46 18.52 16.17
CA LEU A 282 6.28 19.61 16.68
C LEU A 282 7.63 19.05 17.12
N LYS A 283 8.72 19.53 16.56
CA LYS A 283 10.07 19.15 16.94
C LYS A 283 10.69 20.22 17.82
N ASN A 284 11.11 19.85 19.02
CA ASN A 284 11.80 20.75 19.92
C ASN A 284 13.19 21.11 19.36
N ASN A 285 13.46 22.40 19.18
CA ASN A 285 14.69 22.89 18.56
C ASN A 285 15.96 22.70 19.43
N LEU A 286 15.79 22.42 20.74
CA LEU A 286 16.90 22.23 21.69
C LEU A 286 17.16 20.72 21.91
N THR A 287 16.11 19.92 22.15
CA THR A 287 16.24 18.51 22.50
C THR A 287 16.12 17.58 21.30
N ASN A 288 15.64 18.08 20.16
CA ASN A 288 15.28 17.31 18.96
C ASN A 288 14.15 16.27 19.17
N GLU A 289 13.45 16.31 20.29
CA GLU A 289 12.32 15.44 20.56
C GLU A 289 11.10 15.84 19.74
N ASN A 290 10.40 14.84 19.21
CA ASN A 290 9.16 15.05 18.47
C ASN A 290 7.96 14.92 19.42
N LYS A 291 7.04 15.87 19.31
CA LYS A 291 5.72 15.85 19.95
C LYS A 291 4.67 15.69 18.85
N THR A 292 4.01 14.55 18.81
CA THR A 292 2.85 14.30 17.93
C THR A 292 1.63 15.07 18.43
N SER A 293 0.66 15.30 17.55
CA SER A 293 -0.62 15.87 17.92
C SER A 293 -1.33 15.00 18.98
N ASN A 294 -1.97 15.64 19.94
CA ASN A 294 -2.75 14.95 20.95
C ASN A 294 -4.01 14.32 20.35
N TYR A 295 -4.60 15.01 19.38
CA TYR A 295 -5.69 14.47 18.55
C TYR A 295 -5.78 15.22 17.23
N ASN A 296 -6.45 14.61 16.24
CA ASN A 296 -6.72 15.21 14.96
C ASN A 296 -8.22 15.22 14.70
N LEU A 297 -8.68 16.30 14.07
CA LEU A 297 -10.07 16.51 13.66
C LEU A 297 -10.08 16.52 12.11
N SER A 298 -10.91 15.68 11.50
CA SER A 298 -11.08 15.71 10.06
C SER A 298 -12.49 16.17 9.72
N PHE A 299 -12.63 17.06 8.74
CA PHE A 299 -13.90 17.56 8.26
C PHE A 299 -13.82 17.93 6.77
N ILE A 300 -14.97 18.14 6.16
CA ILE A 300 -15.09 18.38 4.73
C ILE A 300 -15.87 19.65 4.50
N LEU A 301 -15.35 20.53 3.63
CA LEU A 301 -16.11 21.68 3.14
C LEU A 301 -16.28 21.57 1.61
N GLY A 302 -17.41 22.09 1.14
CA GLY A 302 -17.79 21.99 -0.26
C GLY A 302 -18.43 20.63 -0.62
N GLN A 303 -18.78 20.48 -1.87
CA GLN A 303 -19.41 19.26 -2.42
C GLN A 303 -18.88 18.99 -3.83
N ASN A 304 -18.87 17.74 -4.24
CA ASN A 304 -18.42 17.30 -5.58
C ASN A 304 -17.01 17.82 -5.91
N GLU A 305 -16.86 18.47 -7.05
CA GLU A 305 -15.58 19.01 -7.54
C GLU A 305 -14.98 20.11 -6.65
N ASN A 306 -15.83 20.77 -5.84
CA ASN A 306 -15.39 21.80 -4.88
C ASN A 306 -15.18 21.24 -3.47
N ARG A 307 -15.11 19.95 -3.31
CA ARG A 307 -14.83 19.29 -2.04
C ARG A 307 -13.36 19.50 -1.67
N ILE A 308 -13.15 19.93 -0.43
CA ILE A 308 -11.82 20.05 0.19
C ILE A 308 -11.89 19.31 1.52
N ASP A 309 -10.97 18.42 1.73
CA ASP A 309 -10.77 17.71 2.98
C ASP A 309 -9.81 18.48 3.87
N TYR A 310 -10.16 18.61 5.14
CA TYR A 310 -9.36 19.29 6.14
C TYR A 310 -8.98 18.35 7.25
N THR A 311 -7.73 18.42 7.67
CA THR A 311 -7.24 17.81 8.91
C THR A 311 -6.67 18.88 9.80
N GLU A 312 -7.18 18.96 11.03
CA GLU A 312 -6.70 19.89 12.05
C GLU A 312 -5.97 19.10 13.14
N TYR A 313 -4.72 19.42 13.31
CA TYR A 313 -3.80 18.81 14.28
C TYR A 313 -3.78 19.66 15.54
N VAL A 314 -4.11 19.06 16.68
CA VAL A 314 -4.25 19.76 17.95
C VAL A 314 -3.18 19.31 18.92
N PHE A 315 -2.45 20.29 19.45
CA PHE A 315 -1.34 20.09 20.38
C PHE A 315 -1.65 20.78 21.72
N ASP A 316 -1.51 20.03 22.80
CA ASP A 316 -1.59 20.57 24.15
C ASP A 316 -0.20 21.14 24.50
N ILE A 317 0.02 22.42 24.14
CA ILE A 317 1.26 23.13 24.31
C ILE A 317 0.98 24.61 24.69
N PRO A 318 1.58 25.11 25.78
CA PRO A 318 1.45 26.51 26.16
C PRO A 318 2.06 27.45 25.12
N LYS A 319 1.45 28.62 24.96
CA LYS A 319 1.88 29.64 23.99
C LYS A 319 3.36 30.05 24.18
N GLU A 320 3.81 30.16 25.43
CA GLU A 320 5.18 30.57 25.78
C GLU A 320 6.23 29.53 25.34
N GLU A 321 5.84 28.25 25.25
CA GLU A 321 6.73 27.18 24.85
C GLU A 321 6.84 27.03 23.34
N LEU A 322 5.84 27.50 22.58
CA LEU A 322 5.74 27.28 21.14
C LEU A 322 6.97 27.75 20.35
N LYS A 323 7.61 28.83 20.78
CA LYS A 323 8.86 29.36 20.19
C LYS A 323 10.03 28.39 20.20
N ASN A 324 9.98 27.36 21.05
CA ASN A 324 11.02 26.33 21.14
C ASN A 324 10.84 25.20 20.13
N TYR A 325 9.81 25.27 19.30
CA TYR A 325 9.47 24.20 18.36
C TYR A 325 9.55 24.65 16.91
N SER A 326 9.66 23.70 16.02
CA SER A 326 9.43 23.83 14.58
C SER A 326 8.45 22.75 14.15
N VAL A 327 7.66 23.04 13.11
CA VAL A 327 6.69 22.06 12.58
C VAL A 327 7.34 21.21 11.50
N TYR A 328 7.14 19.91 11.60
CA TYR A 328 7.53 18.93 10.60
C TYR A 328 6.34 18.04 10.28
N GLY A 329 6.38 17.42 9.11
CA GLY A 329 5.34 16.46 8.72
C GLY A 329 5.84 15.47 7.72
N ASP A 330 5.08 14.36 7.66
CA ASP A 330 5.19 13.33 6.65
C ASP A 330 3.93 13.40 5.79
N PHE A 331 4.10 13.42 4.47
CA PHE A 331 2.99 13.62 3.53
C PHE A 331 3.06 12.65 2.38
N VAL A 332 1.88 12.29 1.87
CA VAL A 332 1.70 11.52 0.64
C VAL A 332 0.76 12.30 -0.26
N SER A 333 1.14 12.44 -1.52
CA SER A 333 0.30 12.99 -2.58
C SER A 333 0.09 11.94 -3.66
N SER A 334 -1.15 11.76 -4.08
CA SER A 334 -1.52 10.91 -5.21
C SER A 334 -1.26 11.69 -6.51
N GLY A 335 -0.43 11.14 -7.39
CA GLY A 335 -0.09 11.84 -8.63
C GLY A 335 -1.11 11.64 -9.74
N LEU A 336 -1.54 10.41 -9.98
CA LEU A 336 -2.40 10.03 -11.09
C LEU A 336 -3.49 9.07 -10.64
N TYR A 337 -4.74 9.35 -11.02
CA TYR A 337 -5.89 8.50 -10.80
C TYR A 337 -6.45 8.01 -12.14
N ILE A 338 -6.52 6.69 -12.32
CA ILE A 338 -7.00 6.06 -13.55
C ILE A 338 -8.25 5.23 -13.24
N GLU A 339 -9.36 5.61 -13.83
CA GLU A 339 -10.59 4.82 -13.83
C GLU A 339 -10.59 3.82 -14.98
N GLY A 340 -11.17 2.64 -14.76
CA GLY A 340 -11.32 1.62 -15.80
C GLY A 340 -12.24 0.50 -15.34
N ASN A 341 -12.27 -0.58 -16.10
CA ASN A 341 -13.01 -1.79 -15.74
C ASN A 341 -12.21 -3.00 -16.21
N TRP A 342 -11.34 -3.46 -15.35
CA TRP A 342 -10.54 -4.67 -15.59
C TRP A 342 -11.18 -5.83 -14.83
N GLN A 343 -11.64 -6.84 -15.56
CA GLN A 343 -12.33 -7.98 -14.97
C GLN A 343 -11.83 -9.28 -15.57
N VAL A 344 -11.40 -10.20 -14.71
CA VAL A 344 -10.99 -11.56 -15.11
C VAL A 344 -11.69 -12.60 -14.26
N THR A 345 -12.30 -13.58 -14.92
CA THR A 345 -12.88 -14.76 -14.26
C THR A 345 -12.04 -15.99 -14.54
N PHE A 346 -11.65 -16.71 -13.50
CA PHE A 346 -10.79 -17.88 -13.58
C PHE A 346 -11.21 -18.96 -12.57
N PRO A 347 -10.92 -20.25 -12.85
CA PRO A 347 -11.22 -21.32 -11.90
C PRO A 347 -10.20 -21.33 -10.75
N LEU A 348 -10.68 -21.73 -9.56
CA LEU A 348 -9.89 -22.12 -8.41
C LEU A 348 -9.88 -23.66 -8.35
N GLU A 349 -8.89 -24.28 -8.96
CA GLU A 349 -8.76 -25.73 -9.01
C GLU A 349 -7.43 -26.14 -8.39
N THR A 350 -7.45 -27.15 -7.53
CA THR A 350 -6.22 -27.85 -7.08
C THR A 350 -5.85 -28.91 -8.12
N LYS A 351 -4.57 -29.08 -8.41
CA LYS A 351 -4.07 -30.20 -9.23
C LYS A 351 -4.27 -31.52 -8.52
#